data_0bf04b95870013f6606971b8fc9b849f
#
_entry.id   0bf04b95870013f6606971b8fc9b849f
#
_cell.length_a   1.000
_cell.length_b   1.000
_cell.length_c   1.000
_cell.angle_alpha   90.00
_cell.angle_beta   90.00
_cell.angle_gamma   90.00
#
_symmetry.space_group_name_H-M   'P 1'
#
loop_
_entity.id
_entity.type
_entity.pdbx_description
1 polymer ?
#
loop_
_entity_poly.entity_id
_entity_poly.type
_entity_poly.pdbx_seq_one_letter_code
_entity_poly.pdbx_strand_id
1 'polypeptide(L)'
;MRYDLVIFDNDGVLVDSEPISNRLLAGYLTELGHPTSYEDSIRDYMGSAMHRVHDLVEERTGQRLPADFDDVFHTRVFAAFERELKQVAGVEDVLERLAADEVPCCVASSGSHERIRVGHRTTGLDRWFDDDRIFSSQDVGRGKPAPDLFLYAAERMGVAPERCVVVEDSPLGVTAAVSAGMDVYGFTAMTPAGKLGAATRLFGDMRELTALLAEEN
;
A
#
# COMPACT_ATOMS: atom_id res chain seq x y z
N MET A 1 -12.93 20.96 -3.42
CA MET A 1 -11.63 20.40 -2.97
C MET A 1 -10.50 20.89 -3.88
N ARG A 2 -9.27 20.90 -3.39
CA ARG A 2 -8.07 21.32 -4.14
C ARG A 2 -7.71 20.32 -5.25
N TYR A 3 -7.98 19.04 -5.04
CA TYR A 3 -7.59 17.94 -5.93
C TYR A 3 -8.79 17.44 -6.74
N ASP A 4 -8.51 17.02 -7.97
CA ASP A 4 -9.48 16.44 -8.90
C ASP A 4 -9.44 14.90 -8.88
N LEU A 5 -8.42 14.31 -8.23
CA LEU A 5 -8.26 12.86 -8.07
C LEU A 5 -7.54 12.54 -6.76
N VAL A 6 -8.07 11.55 -6.04
CA VAL A 6 -7.38 10.91 -4.91
C VAL A 6 -6.91 9.53 -5.33
N ILE A 7 -5.59 9.28 -5.26
CA ILE A 7 -4.96 8.00 -5.58
C ILE A 7 -4.57 7.32 -4.28
N PHE A 8 -5.17 6.19 -3.97
CA PHE A 8 -4.85 5.42 -2.76
C PHE A 8 -3.82 4.34 -3.07
N ASP A 9 -2.79 4.19 -2.24
CA ASP A 9 -2.16 2.89 -2.11
C ASP A 9 -3.16 1.89 -1.52
N ASN A 10 -2.87 0.59 -1.66
CA ASN A 10 -3.76 -0.48 -1.21
C ASN A 10 -3.37 -1.01 0.18
N ASP A 11 -2.17 -1.61 0.25
CA ASP A 11 -1.69 -2.33 1.42
C ASP A 11 -1.28 -1.35 2.53
N GLY A 12 -1.86 -1.45 3.71
CA GLY A 12 -1.63 -0.51 4.82
C GLY A 12 -2.42 0.80 4.74
N VAL A 13 -3.07 1.11 3.61
CA VAL A 13 -3.88 2.32 3.39
C VAL A 13 -5.37 1.99 3.28
N LEU A 14 -5.77 1.17 2.32
CA LEU A 14 -7.16 0.72 2.15
C LEU A 14 -7.45 -0.55 2.94
N VAL A 15 -6.52 -1.49 2.94
CA VAL A 15 -6.63 -2.78 3.63
C VAL A 15 -5.53 -2.94 4.67
N ASP A 16 -5.91 -3.45 5.85
CA ASP A 16 -5.02 -3.69 6.99
C ASP A 16 -4.26 -5.02 6.81
N SER A 17 -3.41 -5.06 5.77
CA SER A 17 -2.69 -6.26 5.32
C SER A 17 -1.38 -6.50 6.07
N GLU A 18 -0.75 -5.45 6.60
CA GLU A 18 0.58 -5.51 7.22
C GLU A 18 0.65 -6.44 8.45
N PRO A 19 -0.32 -6.43 9.40
CA PRO A 19 -0.29 -7.35 10.53
C PRO A 19 -0.36 -8.83 10.10
N ILE A 20 -1.16 -9.13 9.07
CA ILE A 20 -1.30 -10.50 8.54
C ILE A 20 -0.01 -10.93 7.85
N SER A 21 0.50 -10.09 6.96
CA SER A 21 1.72 -10.38 6.17
C SER A 21 2.93 -10.57 7.08
N ASN A 22 3.14 -9.67 8.06
CA ASN A 22 4.28 -9.77 8.98
C ASN A 22 4.19 -10.98 9.92
N ARG A 23 2.99 -11.33 10.40
CA ARG A 23 2.78 -12.54 11.21
C ARG A 23 3.10 -13.81 10.43
N LEU A 24 2.65 -13.89 9.19
CA LEU A 24 2.91 -15.04 8.32
C LEU A 24 4.38 -15.12 7.91
N LEU A 25 5.03 -14.00 7.63
CA LEU A 25 6.46 -13.96 7.32
C LEU A 25 7.30 -14.46 8.49
N ALA A 26 7.04 -13.93 9.69
CA ALA A 26 7.72 -14.35 10.92
C ALA A 26 7.57 -15.86 11.17
N GLY A 27 6.34 -16.38 11.04
CA GLY A 27 6.07 -17.81 11.18
C GLY A 27 6.82 -18.65 10.14
N TYR A 28 6.77 -18.25 8.88
CA TYR A 28 7.40 -19.00 7.80
C TYR A 28 8.93 -18.98 7.88
N LEU A 29 9.54 -17.84 8.19
CA LEU A 29 10.99 -17.77 8.44
C LEU A 29 11.40 -18.67 9.61
N THR A 30 10.61 -18.70 10.69
CA THR A 30 10.87 -19.57 11.84
C THR A 30 10.76 -21.07 11.48
N GLU A 31 9.76 -21.45 10.67
CA GLU A 31 9.63 -22.84 10.14
C GLU A 31 10.88 -23.27 9.34
N LEU A 32 11.48 -22.33 8.62
CA LEU A 32 12.70 -22.56 7.81
C LEU A 32 14.00 -22.53 8.64
N GLY A 33 13.91 -22.39 9.97
CA GLY A 33 15.06 -22.38 10.84
C GLY A 33 15.69 -21.01 11.06
N HIS A 34 15.00 -19.93 10.69
CA HIS A 34 15.37 -18.54 10.93
C HIS A 34 14.44 -17.91 11.98
N PRO A 35 14.67 -18.11 13.29
CA PRO A 35 13.79 -17.62 14.35
C PRO A 35 13.52 -16.11 14.20
N THR A 36 12.27 -15.76 13.96
CA THR A 36 11.84 -14.39 13.69
C THR A 36 10.54 -14.14 14.47
N SER A 37 10.54 -13.17 15.39
CA SER A 37 9.32 -12.74 16.06
C SER A 37 8.48 -11.83 15.16
N TYR A 38 7.22 -11.60 15.53
CA TYR A 38 6.36 -10.63 14.83
C TYR A 38 6.98 -9.22 14.86
N GLU A 39 7.52 -8.83 16.01
CA GLU A 39 8.19 -7.53 16.23
C GLU A 39 9.45 -7.40 15.36
N ASP A 40 10.22 -8.49 15.22
CA ASP A 40 11.38 -8.51 14.30
C ASP A 40 10.93 -8.34 12.86
N SER A 41 9.84 -9.00 12.46
CA SER A 41 9.30 -8.87 11.11
C SER A 41 8.87 -7.43 10.81
N ILE A 42 8.14 -6.80 11.70
CA ILE A 42 7.73 -5.38 11.57
C ILE A 42 8.97 -4.46 11.46
N ARG A 43 9.94 -4.64 12.34
CA ARG A 43 11.15 -3.79 12.36
C ARG A 43 11.97 -3.90 11.09
N ASP A 44 12.15 -5.12 10.60
CA ASP A 44 13.17 -5.44 9.59
C ASP A 44 12.60 -5.54 8.17
N TYR A 45 11.32 -5.90 8.01
CA TYR A 45 10.74 -6.26 6.72
C TYR A 45 9.50 -5.46 6.31
N MET A 46 8.78 -4.80 7.26
CA MET A 46 7.56 -4.05 6.93
C MET A 46 7.83 -2.98 5.87
N GLY A 47 6.99 -2.96 4.83
CA GLY A 47 7.09 -2.01 3.71
C GLY A 47 8.31 -2.27 2.78
N SER A 48 9.00 -3.40 2.95
CA SER A 48 10.13 -3.79 2.10
C SER A 48 9.70 -4.73 0.98
N ALA A 49 10.41 -4.66 -0.15
CA ALA A 49 10.25 -5.64 -1.22
C ALA A 49 10.84 -7.01 -0.80
N MET A 50 10.32 -8.12 -1.36
CA MET A 50 10.72 -9.48 -1.00
C MET A 50 12.21 -9.76 -1.14
N HIS A 51 12.90 -9.16 -2.13
CA HIS A 51 14.35 -9.31 -2.24
C HIS A 51 15.09 -8.86 -0.98
N ARG A 52 14.59 -7.85 -0.24
CA ARG A 52 15.19 -7.41 1.03
C ARG A 52 15.07 -8.49 2.11
N VAL A 53 14.03 -9.29 2.11
CA VAL A 53 13.89 -10.44 3.03
C VAL A 53 14.99 -11.46 2.73
N HIS A 54 15.19 -11.81 1.45
CA HIS A 54 16.26 -12.71 1.01
C HIS A 54 17.63 -12.21 1.42
N ASP A 55 17.93 -10.93 1.12
CA ASP A 55 19.22 -10.30 1.43
C ASP A 55 19.52 -10.33 2.93
N LEU A 56 18.56 -9.92 3.76
CA LEU A 56 18.75 -9.87 5.22
C LEU A 56 18.93 -11.26 5.83
N VAL A 57 18.22 -12.29 5.34
CA VAL A 57 18.41 -13.66 5.82
C VAL A 57 19.80 -14.16 5.41
N GLU A 58 20.22 -13.96 4.16
CA GLU A 58 21.55 -14.36 3.70
C GLU A 58 22.68 -13.60 4.44
N GLU A 59 22.53 -12.28 4.63
CA GLU A 59 23.47 -11.45 5.41
C GLU A 59 23.65 -11.95 6.86
N ARG A 60 22.55 -12.34 7.52
CA ARG A 60 22.57 -12.73 8.95
C ARG A 60 22.98 -14.19 9.18
N THR A 61 22.68 -15.07 8.25
CA THR A 61 22.80 -16.51 8.48
C THR A 61 23.78 -17.21 7.53
N GLY A 62 24.15 -16.56 6.44
CA GLY A 62 24.91 -17.17 5.34
C GLY A 62 24.11 -18.20 4.54
N GLN A 63 22.79 -18.31 4.77
CA GLN A 63 21.92 -19.27 4.11
C GLN A 63 20.94 -18.55 3.20
N ARG A 64 20.63 -19.16 2.06
CA ARG A 64 19.61 -18.67 1.14
C ARG A 64 18.26 -19.29 1.45
N LEU A 65 17.21 -18.49 1.32
CA LEU A 65 15.85 -18.98 1.37
C LEU A 65 15.57 -19.92 0.18
N PRO A 66 14.62 -20.87 0.32
CA PRO A 66 14.21 -21.76 -0.77
C PRO A 66 13.83 -20.99 -2.04
N ALA A 67 14.05 -21.58 -3.21
CA ALA A 67 13.75 -20.93 -4.49
C ALA A 67 12.24 -20.63 -4.69
N ASP A 68 11.38 -21.37 -4.02
CA ASP A 68 9.92 -21.23 -4.03
C ASP A 68 9.37 -20.42 -2.83
N PHE A 69 10.27 -19.79 -2.06
CA PHE A 69 9.90 -19.04 -0.84
C PHE A 69 8.80 -18.00 -1.10
N ASP A 70 8.97 -17.18 -2.13
CA ASP A 70 8.03 -16.11 -2.46
C ASP A 70 6.66 -16.67 -2.86
N ASP A 71 6.63 -17.73 -3.67
CA ASP A 71 5.39 -18.37 -4.12
C ASP A 71 4.62 -18.99 -2.94
N VAL A 72 5.33 -19.70 -2.05
CA VAL A 72 4.73 -20.27 -0.85
C VAL A 72 4.23 -19.19 0.09
N PHE A 73 5.02 -18.14 0.30
CA PHE A 73 4.61 -17.01 1.15
C PHE A 73 3.37 -16.32 0.60
N HIS A 74 3.37 -16.00 -0.70
CA HIS A 74 2.21 -15.38 -1.34
C HIS A 74 0.96 -16.26 -1.24
N THR A 75 1.08 -17.56 -1.46
CA THR A 75 -0.05 -18.49 -1.31
C THR A 75 -0.63 -18.46 0.11
N ARG A 76 0.23 -18.44 1.14
CA ARG A 76 -0.21 -18.35 2.54
C ARG A 76 -0.90 -17.01 2.85
N VAL A 77 -0.35 -15.91 2.32
CA VAL A 77 -0.92 -14.56 2.48
C VAL A 77 -2.30 -14.49 1.83
N PHE A 78 -2.46 -14.96 0.59
CA PHE A 78 -3.76 -14.99 -0.09
C PHE A 78 -4.81 -15.76 0.70
N ALA A 79 -4.46 -16.98 1.14
CA ALA A 79 -5.37 -17.79 1.93
C ALA A 79 -5.75 -17.14 3.27
N ALA A 80 -4.87 -16.33 3.86
CA ALA A 80 -5.19 -15.58 5.07
C ALA A 80 -6.06 -14.35 4.76
N PHE A 81 -5.77 -13.65 3.67
CA PHE A 81 -6.58 -12.49 3.24
C PHE A 81 -8.04 -12.86 3.03
N GLU A 82 -8.33 -13.97 2.36
CA GLU A 82 -9.71 -14.46 2.15
C GLU A 82 -10.48 -14.69 3.47
N ARG A 83 -9.79 -14.94 4.57
CA ARG A 83 -10.42 -15.26 5.86
C ARG A 83 -10.47 -14.11 6.84
N GLU A 84 -9.46 -13.23 6.85
CA GLU A 84 -9.25 -12.34 7.98
C GLU A 84 -8.88 -10.90 7.60
N LEU A 85 -8.69 -10.59 6.29
CA LEU A 85 -8.37 -9.23 5.87
C LEU A 85 -9.53 -8.28 6.19
N LYS A 86 -9.18 -7.10 6.69
CA LYS A 86 -10.13 -6.02 6.99
C LYS A 86 -9.74 -4.74 6.27
N GLN A 87 -10.70 -3.85 6.11
CA GLN A 87 -10.41 -2.48 5.75
C GLN A 87 -9.62 -1.79 6.88
N VAL A 88 -8.77 -0.84 6.51
CA VAL A 88 -8.24 0.13 7.47
C VAL A 88 -9.42 0.93 8.06
N ALA A 89 -9.40 1.11 9.37
CA ALA A 89 -10.49 1.79 10.07
C ALA A 89 -10.69 3.22 9.54
N GLY A 90 -11.92 3.56 9.15
CA GLY A 90 -12.30 4.87 8.61
C GLY A 90 -12.22 4.99 7.09
N VAL A 91 -11.73 3.99 6.37
CA VAL A 91 -11.68 4.00 4.89
C VAL A 91 -13.09 4.14 4.29
N GLU A 92 -14.06 3.41 4.82
CA GLU A 92 -15.45 3.47 4.36
C GLU A 92 -16.01 4.90 4.41
N ASP A 93 -15.85 5.58 5.57
CA ASP A 93 -16.33 6.96 5.76
C ASP A 93 -15.67 7.93 4.77
N VAL A 94 -14.38 7.70 4.45
CA VAL A 94 -13.64 8.52 3.46
C VAL A 94 -14.19 8.31 2.06
N LEU A 95 -14.39 7.05 1.65
CA LEU A 95 -14.89 6.73 0.31
C LEU A 95 -16.33 7.21 0.11
N GLU A 96 -17.21 7.08 1.12
CA GLU A 96 -18.55 7.64 1.11
C GLU A 96 -18.53 9.17 0.94
N ARG A 97 -17.61 9.83 1.66
CA ARG A 97 -17.48 11.28 1.56
C ARG A 97 -16.96 11.72 0.20
N LEU A 98 -15.94 11.07 -0.36
CA LEU A 98 -15.43 11.37 -1.71
C LEU A 98 -16.52 11.19 -2.77
N ALA A 99 -17.32 10.13 -2.65
CA ALA A 99 -18.45 9.88 -3.55
C ALA A 99 -19.53 10.97 -3.44
N ALA A 100 -19.87 11.41 -2.22
CA ALA A 100 -20.83 12.48 -1.97
C ALA A 100 -20.36 13.84 -2.52
N ASP A 101 -19.06 14.09 -2.48
CA ASP A 101 -18.42 15.30 -3.00
C ASP A 101 -18.07 15.19 -4.50
N GLU A 102 -18.43 14.08 -5.16
CA GLU A 102 -18.14 13.78 -6.58
C GLU A 102 -16.64 13.84 -6.92
N VAL A 103 -15.77 13.51 -5.97
CA VAL A 103 -14.31 13.46 -6.16
C VAL A 103 -13.89 12.07 -6.60
N PRO A 104 -13.36 11.90 -7.83
CA PRO A 104 -12.87 10.61 -8.29
C PRO A 104 -11.75 10.06 -7.41
N CYS A 105 -11.73 8.75 -7.24
CA CYS A 105 -10.60 8.05 -6.60
C CYS A 105 -10.27 6.75 -7.32
N CYS A 106 -9.03 6.31 -7.18
CA CYS A 106 -8.51 5.06 -7.74
C CYS A 106 -7.45 4.44 -6.82
N VAL A 107 -7.05 3.23 -7.14
CA VAL A 107 -6.03 2.46 -6.42
C VAL A 107 -4.77 2.36 -7.28
N ALA A 108 -3.59 2.56 -6.68
CA ALA A 108 -2.30 2.37 -7.33
C ALA A 108 -1.34 1.62 -6.40
N SER A 109 -1.23 0.30 -6.58
CA SER A 109 -0.56 -0.63 -5.66
C SER A 109 0.64 -1.33 -6.28
N SER A 110 1.63 -1.63 -5.45
CA SER A 110 2.74 -2.54 -5.80
C SER A 110 2.31 -4.01 -5.90
N GLY A 111 1.14 -4.36 -5.36
CA GLY A 111 0.56 -5.70 -5.43
C GLY A 111 0.10 -6.09 -6.84
N SER A 112 -0.03 -7.40 -7.10
CA SER A 112 -0.65 -7.89 -8.34
C SER A 112 -2.14 -7.55 -8.38
N HIS A 113 -2.72 -7.46 -9.59
CA HIS A 113 -4.16 -7.30 -9.77
C HIS A 113 -4.97 -8.35 -9.01
N GLU A 114 -4.52 -9.60 -9.01
CA GLU A 114 -5.18 -10.68 -8.29
C GLU A 114 -5.20 -10.43 -6.78
N ARG A 115 -4.04 -10.01 -6.20
CA ARG A 115 -3.93 -9.68 -4.77
C ARG A 115 -4.90 -8.56 -4.38
N ILE A 116 -4.93 -7.48 -5.16
CA ILE A 116 -5.81 -6.34 -4.89
C ILE A 116 -7.28 -6.78 -4.94
N ARG A 117 -7.68 -7.51 -6.00
CA ARG A 117 -9.07 -7.97 -6.17
C ARG A 117 -9.50 -8.94 -5.06
N VAL A 118 -8.64 -9.85 -4.64
CA VAL A 118 -8.93 -10.74 -3.50
C VAL A 118 -9.17 -9.92 -2.24
N GLY A 119 -8.28 -8.99 -1.93
CA GLY A 119 -8.43 -8.09 -0.78
C GLY A 119 -9.73 -7.28 -0.84
N HIS A 120 -10.02 -6.69 -2.00
CA HIS A 120 -11.22 -5.86 -2.19
C HIS A 120 -12.52 -6.68 -2.05
N ARG A 121 -12.60 -7.88 -2.63
CA ARG A 121 -13.76 -8.77 -2.44
C ARG A 121 -13.95 -9.18 -0.98
N THR A 122 -12.86 -9.52 -0.29
CA THR A 122 -12.92 -9.92 1.12
C THR A 122 -13.40 -8.78 2.01
N THR A 123 -12.99 -7.56 1.70
CA THR A 123 -13.29 -6.37 2.53
C THR A 123 -14.50 -5.57 2.05
N GLY A 124 -15.11 -5.92 0.89
CA GLY A 124 -16.22 -5.19 0.30
C GLY A 124 -15.83 -3.88 -0.38
N LEU A 125 -14.54 -3.66 -0.65
CA LEU A 125 -14.04 -2.48 -1.37
C LEU A 125 -14.30 -2.56 -2.88
N ASP A 126 -14.61 -3.74 -3.42
CA ASP A 126 -14.95 -3.97 -4.83
C ASP A 126 -16.19 -3.19 -5.29
N ARG A 127 -17.02 -2.71 -4.38
CA ARG A 127 -18.13 -1.78 -4.68
C ARG A 127 -17.67 -0.36 -5.02
N TRP A 128 -16.47 0.03 -4.61
CA TRP A 128 -15.89 1.36 -4.81
C TRP A 128 -14.93 1.43 -6.00
N PHE A 129 -14.24 0.32 -6.24
CA PHE A 129 -13.17 0.22 -7.23
C PHE A 129 -13.44 -0.93 -8.19
N ASP A 130 -13.94 -0.59 -9.37
CA ASP A 130 -13.97 -1.49 -10.52
C ASP A 130 -12.58 -1.66 -11.16
N ASP A 131 -12.47 -2.56 -12.15
CA ASP A 131 -11.20 -2.86 -12.80
C ASP A 131 -10.55 -1.65 -13.50
N ASP A 132 -11.34 -0.66 -13.91
CA ASP A 132 -10.85 0.55 -14.56
C ASP A 132 -10.26 1.57 -13.57
N ARG A 133 -10.43 1.33 -12.29
CA ARG A 133 -9.91 2.16 -11.19
C ARG A 133 -8.85 1.47 -10.34
N ILE A 134 -8.36 0.31 -10.76
CA ILE A 134 -7.31 -0.45 -10.07
C ILE A 134 -6.09 -0.53 -10.96
N PHE A 135 -4.98 0.07 -10.52
CA PHE A 135 -3.69 0.07 -11.19
C PHE A 135 -2.66 -0.68 -10.36
N SER A 136 -1.93 -1.57 -11.01
CA SER A 136 -0.92 -2.44 -10.40
C SER A 136 0.48 -2.12 -10.94
N SER A 137 1.52 -2.43 -10.17
CA SER A 137 2.89 -2.43 -10.69
C SER A 137 3.09 -3.34 -11.90
N GLN A 138 2.16 -4.26 -12.17
CA GLN A 138 2.16 -5.11 -13.37
C GLN A 138 1.81 -4.34 -14.66
N ASP A 139 1.20 -3.16 -14.54
CA ASP A 139 0.79 -2.32 -15.68
C ASP A 139 1.93 -1.44 -16.19
N VAL A 140 3.02 -1.34 -15.44
CA VAL A 140 4.12 -0.42 -15.71
C VAL A 140 5.47 -1.13 -15.74
N GLY A 141 6.47 -0.52 -16.36
CA GLY A 141 7.81 -1.10 -16.46
C GLY A 141 8.62 -1.01 -15.17
N ARG A 142 8.30 -0.03 -14.29
CA ARG A 142 9.01 0.23 -13.04
C ARG A 142 8.01 0.55 -11.94
N GLY A 143 8.04 -0.25 -10.87
CA GLY A 143 7.25 0.00 -9.66
C GLY A 143 7.86 1.08 -8.75
N LYS A 144 7.16 1.42 -7.66
CA LYS A 144 7.65 2.32 -6.61
C LYS A 144 9.07 1.91 -6.16
N PRO A 145 10.03 2.83 -6.05
CA PRO A 145 9.89 4.29 -5.92
C PRO A 145 9.89 5.07 -7.24
N ALA A 146 9.85 4.41 -8.43
CA ALA A 146 9.68 5.12 -9.68
C ALA A 146 8.27 5.74 -9.77
N PRO A 147 8.11 6.89 -10.43
CA PRO A 147 6.83 7.60 -10.50
C PRO A 147 5.81 6.94 -11.44
N ASP A 148 6.24 5.95 -12.23
CA ASP A 148 5.54 5.41 -13.38
C ASP A 148 4.12 4.95 -13.04
N LEU A 149 3.92 4.30 -11.89
CA LEU A 149 2.61 3.80 -11.48
C LEU A 149 1.61 4.93 -11.19
N PHE A 150 2.02 5.96 -10.48
CA PHE A 150 1.16 7.10 -10.18
C PHE A 150 0.88 7.95 -11.40
N LEU A 151 1.87 8.16 -12.26
CA LEU A 151 1.68 8.85 -13.55
C LEU A 151 0.72 8.07 -14.46
N TYR A 152 0.85 6.75 -14.52
CA TYR A 152 -0.07 5.90 -15.25
C TYR A 152 -1.51 5.98 -14.72
N ALA A 153 -1.68 5.91 -13.39
CA ALA A 153 -3.00 6.06 -12.77
C ALA A 153 -3.64 7.43 -13.10
N ALA A 154 -2.88 8.52 -12.98
CA ALA A 154 -3.36 9.87 -13.32
C ALA A 154 -3.75 9.99 -14.81
N GLU A 155 -2.93 9.46 -15.73
CA GLU A 155 -3.22 9.42 -17.16
C GLU A 155 -4.50 8.64 -17.45
N ARG A 156 -4.65 7.45 -16.87
CA ARG A 156 -5.84 6.60 -17.06
C ARG A 156 -7.11 7.24 -16.51
N MET A 157 -6.99 8.00 -15.42
CA MET A 157 -8.09 8.77 -14.83
C MET A 157 -8.33 10.12 -15.50
N GLY A 158 -7.46 10.54 -16.45
CA GLY A 158 -7.59 11.78 -17.21
C GLY A 158 -7.31 13.05 -16.40
N VAL A 159 -6.50 12.96 -15.33
CA VAL A 159 -6.20 14.07 -14.43
C VAL A 159 -4.71 14.41 -14.47
N ALA A 160 -4.37 15.70 -14.51
CA ALA A 160 -2.98 16.14 -14.49
C ALA A 160 -2.33 15.84 -13.12
N PRO A 161 -1.05 15.42 -13.07
CA PRO A 161 -0.39 15.02 -11.82
C PRO A 161 -0.48 16.05 -10.69
N GLU A 162 -0.32 17.34 -11.02
CA GLU A 162 -0.41 18.46 -10.05
C GLU A 162 -1.82 18.68 -9.47
N ARG A 163 -2.83 18.00 -10.03
CA ARG A 163 -4.22 18.01 -9.53
C ARG A 163 -4.55 16.71 -8.79
N CYS A 164 -3.57 15.80 -8.63
CA CYS A 164 -3.72 14.56 -7.89
C CYS A 164 -3.14 14.69 -6.49
N VAL A 165 -3.72 13.96 -5.55
CA VAL A 165 -3.10 13.68 -4.25
C VAL A 165 -3.01 12.17 -4.07
N VAL A 166 -1.86 11.70 -3.57
CA VAL A 166 -1.63 10.30 -3.24
C VAL A 166 -1.76 10.10 -1.74
N VAL A 167 -2.42 9.02 -1.32
CA VAL A 167 -2.47 8.57 0.08
C VAL A 167 -1.59 7.33 0.20
N GLU A 168 -0.56 7.39 1.02
CA GLU A 168 0.51 6.40 1.07
C GLU A 168 1.08 6.22 2.48
N ASP A 169 1.47 4.99 2.83
CA ASP A 169 2.07 4.66 4.12
C ASP A 169 3.53 4.20 4.04
N SER A 170 4.10 4.09 2.83
CA SER A 170 5.46 3.59 2.62
C SER A 170 6.45 4.67 2.15
N PRO A 171 7.74 4.59 2.55
CA PRO A 171 8.77 5.50 2.04
C PRO A 171 8.96 5.43 0.53
N LEU A 172 8.80 4.24 -0.05
CA LEU A 172 8.95 4.03 -1.50
C LEU A 172 7.80 4.69 -2.27
N GLY A 173 6.57 4.57 -1.76
CA GLY A 173 5.42 5.20 -2.38
C GLY A 173 5.43 6.72 -2.23
N VAL A 174 5.80 7.24 -1.06
CA VAL A 174 5.99 8.70 -0.88
C VAL A 174 7.02 9.23 -1.88
N THR A 175 8.15 8.53 -2.05
CA THR A 175 9.17 8.92 -3.04
C THR A 175 8.62 8.90 -4.46
N ALA A 176 7.83 7.89 -4.81
CA ALA A 176 7.21 7.76 -6.13
C ALA A 176 6.23 8.90 -6.41
N ALA A 177 5.36 9.26 -5.44
CA ALA A 177 4.38 10.33 -5.57
C ALA A 177 5.06 11.71 -5.75
N VAL A 178 6.06 12.01 -4.92
CA VAL A 178 6.86 13.24 -5.05
C VAL A 178 7.56 13.30 -6.41
N SER A 179 8.14 12.18 -6.87
CA SER A 179 8.79 12.08 -8.18
C SER A 179 7.80 12.22 -9.35
N ALA A 180 6.52 11.90 -9.14
CA ALA A 180 5.44 12.11 -10.08
C ALA A 180 4.94 13.58 -10.13
N GLY A 181 5.43 14.45 -9.24
CA GLY A 181 4.97 15.83 -9.12
C GLY A 181 3.59 15.96 -8.45
N MET A 182 3.20 14.95 -7.67
CA MET A 182 1.93 14.91 -6.94
C MET A 182 2.14 15.29 -5.48
N ASP A 183 1.13 15.90 -4.87
CA ASP A 183 1.07 15.99 -3.42
C ASP A 183 0.86 14.58 -2.83
N VAL A 184 1.45 14.32 -1.66
CA VAL A 184 1.30 13.03 -0.98
C VAL A 184 0.98 13.23 0.49
N TYR A 185 -0.09 12.58 0.94
CA TYR A 185 -0.51 12.52 2.33
C TYR A 185 -0.05 11.20 2.93
N GLY A 186 0.95 11.29 3.80
CA GLY A 186 1.60 10.13 4.42
C GLY A 186 0.77 9.61 5.59
N PHE A 187 0.28 8.38 5.50
CA PHE A 187 -0.49 7.72 6.54
C PHE A 187 0.44 7.01 7.52
N THR A 188 0.39 7.42 8.81
CA THR A 188 1.37 7.02 9.83
C THR A 188 0.85 5.97 10.81
N ALA A 189 -0.28 5.30 10.52
CA ALA A 189 -0.88 4.33 11.43
C ALA A 189 0.09 3.20 11.83
N MET A 190 0.86 2.68 10.89
CA MET A 190 1.86 1.62 11.12
C MET A 190 3.30 2.12 10.87
N THR A 191 3.49 3.06 9.98
CA THR A 191 4.82 3.55 9.58
C THR A 191 5.20 4.79 10.40
N PRO A 192 6.38 4.79 11.06
CA PRO A 192 6.86 5.96 11.79
C PRO A 192 6.95 7.20 10.92
N ALA A 193 6.41 8.33 11.40
CA ALA A 193 6.35 9.61 10.69
C ALA A 193 7.71 10.04 10.08
N GLY A 194 8.82 9.78 10.78
CA GLY A 194 10.16 10.12 10.29
C GLY A 194 10.58 9.38 9.01
N LYS A 195 9.94 8.25 8.68
CA LYS A 195 10.18 7.54 7.42
C LYS A 195 9.41 8.14 6.23
N LEU A 196 8.39 8.94 6.49
CA LEU A 196 7.52 9.56 5.49
C LEU A 196 7.79 11.08 5.35
N GLY A 197 8.98 11.55 5.77
CA GLY A 197 9.30 12.98 5.88
C GLY A 197 9.27 13.79 4.57
N ALA A 198 9.19 13.13 3.41
CA ALA A 198 9.01 13.79 2.12
C ALA A 198 7.52 14.02 1.75
N ALA A 199 6.58 13.51 2.57
CA ALA A 199 5.15 13.71 2.36
C ALA A 199 4.77 15.19 2.54
N THR A 200 3.80 15.67 1.74
CA THR A 200 3.23 17.01 1.84
C THR A 200 2.55 17.24 3.19
N ARG A 201 1.86 16.19 3.68
CA ARG A 201 1.23 16.16 5.00
C ARG A 201 1.35 14.77 5.61
N LEU A 202 1.27 14.68 6.94
CA LEU A 202 1.23 13.43 7.69
C LEU A 202 -0.05 13.39 8.52
N PHE A 203 -0.67 12.19 8.62
CA PHE A 203 -1.86 11.97 9.44
C PHE A 203 -1.88 10.53 9.98
N GLY A 204 -2.53 10.32 11.12
CA GLY A 204 -2.50 9.04 11.84
C GLY A 204 -3.82 8.28 11.86
N ASP A 205 -4.93 8.94 11.57
CA ASP A 205 -6.27 8.35 11.53
C ASP A 205 -6.89 8.63 10.16
N MET A 206 -7.35 7.57 9.47
CA MET A 206 -7.92 7.71 8.12
C MET A 206 -9.11 8.70 8.09
N ARG A 207 -9.86 8.82 9.18
CA ARG A 207 -10.98 9.77 9.32
C ARG A 207 -10.58 11.23 9.23
N GLU A 208 -9.29 11.57 9.46
CA GLU A 208 -8.77 12.92 9.29
C GLU A 208 -8.66 13.33 7.81
N LEU A 209 -8.55 12.34 6.91
CA LEU A 209 -8.24 12.58 5.49
C LEU A 209 -9.25 13.50 4.80
N THR A 210 -10.54 13.35 5.09
CA THR A 210 -11.59 14.18 4.48
C THR A 210 -11.45 15.66 4.85
N ALA A 211 -11.09 15.96 6.10
CA ALA A 211 -10.83 17.31 6.56
C ALA A 211 -9.56 17.88 5.89
N LEU A 212 -8.49 17.07 5.82
CA LEU A 212 -7.24 17.47 5.16
C LEU A 212 -7.41 17.77 3.66
N LEU A 213 -8.24 16.98 2.97
CA LEU A 213 -8.57 17.20 1.55
C LEU A 213 -9.42 18.45 1.30
N ALA A 214 -10.19 18.89 2.30
CA ALA A 214 -11.05 20.08 2.22
C ALA A 214 -10.29 21.39 2.51
N GLU A 215 -9.13 21.35 3.16
CA GLU A 215 -8.34 22.53 3.47
C GLU A 215 -7.78 23.19 2.20
N GLU A 216 -8.07 24.49 2.04
CA GLU A 216 -7.41 25.38 1.08
C GLU A 216 -6.09 25.85 1.71
N ASN A 217 -4.96 25.71 1.03
CA ASN A 217 -3.68 26.30 1.46
C ASN A 217 -3.65 27.79 1.16
#